data_81ff4e844dd1e5e93c91120847324d50
#
_entry.id   81ff4e844dd1e5e93c91120847324d50
#
_cell.length_a   1.000
_cell.length_b   1.000
_cell.length_c   1.000
_cell.angle_alpha   90.00
_cell.angle_beta   90.00
_cell.angle_gamma   90.00
#
_symmetry.space_group_name_H-M   'P 1'
#
loop_
_entity.id
_entity.type
_entity.pdbx_description
1 polymer ?
#
loop_
_entity_poly.entity_id
_entity_poly.type
_entity_poly.pdbx_seq_one_letter_code
_entity_poly.pdbx_strand_id
1 'polypeptide(L)'
;IKIMHTTMQTLGRFAIIGGTVLVALVNVILFRDVESLEQADKINLYGTIYIYALVIPLVSILGVILANYLRHKKIQTLKSKGLEFKDERGNEKTKINWWILGGSLVFVIFTLSIGSFKVPFAQEIVFIGSVIIILFLMFKLIKELPQELRLTIVGTAVIIFVFRAMPGPGPGLTWFEIDELGFNEQFFSVLSLLASILTLAGIVLLRPFMANNSIAKIIVVLSIAGAILFLPSVGMYYGFHNWTASLTGGVVDAKFIALINTALES
;
A
#
# COMPACT_ATOMS: atom_id res chain seq x y z
N ILE A 1 17.59 -13.14 -16.60
CA ILE A 1 17.10 -11.76 -16.42
C ILE A 1 15.68 -11.75 -15.81
N LYS A 2 14.69 -12.43 -16.40
CA LYS A 2 13.29 -12.46 -15.87
C LYS A 2 13.21 -12.95 -14.42
N ILE A 3 13.87 -14.04 -14.06
CA ILE A 3 13.87 -14.60 -12.70
C ILE A 3 14.46 -13.60 -11.69
N MET A 4 15.51 -12.89 -12.06
CA MET A 4 16.16 -11.92 -11.19
C MET A 4 15.28 -10.69 -10.92
N HIS A 5 14.54 -10.18 -11.92
CA HIS A 5 13.57 -9.13 -11.75
C HIS A 5 12.41 -9.54 -10.84
N THR A 6 11.87 -10.74 -11.05
CA THR A 6 10.79 -11.28 -10.19
C THR A 6 11.26 -11.44 -8.74
N THR A 7 12.46 -11.95 -8.52
CA THR A 7 13.03 -12.11 -7.18
C THR A 7 13.23 -10.75 -6.48
N MET A 8 13.74 -9.73 -7.19
CA MET A 8 13.89 -8.38 -6.64
C MET A 8 12.54 -7.73 -6.29
N GLN A 9 11.54 -7.88 -7.16
CA GLN A 9 10.18 -7.37 -6.88
C GLN A 9 9.55 -8.08 -5.67
N THR A 10 9.70 -9.40 -5.59
CA THR A 10 9.20 -10.17 -4.44
C THR A 10 9.90 -9.73 -3.15
N LEU A 11 11.23 -9.60 -3.16
CA LEU A 11 11.99 -9.14 -1.99
C LEU A 11 11.58 -7.72 -1.56
N GLY A 12 11.36 -6.81 -2.51
CA GLY A 12 10.86 -5.46 -2.23
C GLY A 12 9.47 -5.48 -1.58
N ARG A 13 8.55 -6.33 -2.05
CA ARG A 13 7.23 -6.49 -1.44
C ARG A 13 7.32 -7.08 -0.03
N PHE A 14 8.16 -8.09 0.17
CA PHE A 14 8.42 -8.66 1.50
C PHE A 14 8.95 -7.60 2.47
N ALA A 15 9.85 -6.74 2.04
CA ALA A 15 10.37 -5.66 2.88
C ALA A 15 9.29 -4.65 3.27
N ILE A 16 8.42 -4.26 2.32
CA ILE A 16 7.31 -3.33 2.57
C ILE A 16 6.32 -3.95 3.57
N ILE A 17 5.82 -5.17 3.30
CA ILE A 17 4.83 -5.83 4.15
C ILE A 17 5.45 -6.20 5.50
N GLY A 18 6.71 -6.63 5.54
CA GLY A 18 7.43 -6.85 6.79
C GLY A 18 7.52 -5.58 7.64
N GLY A 19 7.71 -4.42 7.01
CA GLY A 19 7.61 -3.11 7.67
C GLY A 19 6.22 -2.85 8.24
N THR A 20 5.15 -3.14 7.48
CA THR A 20 3.76 -2.97 8.00
C THR A 20 3.46 -3.91 9.16
N VAL A 21 3.97 -5.16 9.15
CA VAL A 21 3.86 -6.09 10.30
C VAL A 21 4.50 -5.49 11.55
N LEU A 22 5.71 -4.94 11.44
CA LEU A 22 6.39 -4.31 12.58
C LEU A 22 5.61 -3.11 13.12
N VAL A 23 5.11 -2.24 12.24
CA VAL A 23 4.29 -1.09 12.65
C VAL A 23 2.99 -1.55 13.32
N ALA A 24 2.29 -2.52 12.74
CA ALA A 24 1.05 -3.04 13.30
C ALA A 24 1.29 -3.70 14.68
N LEU A 25 2.41 -4.43 14.85
CA LEU A 25 2.79 -5.02 16.13
C LEU A 25 3.04 -3.94 17.20
N VAL A 26 3.76 -2.88 16.85
CA VAL A 26 3.97 -1.73 17.75
C VAL A 26 2.64 -1.10 18.13
N ASN A 27 1.73 -0.91 17.17
CA ASN A 27 0.40 -0.36 17.44
C ASN A 27 -0.43 -1.25 18.37
N VAL A 28 -0.42 -2.57 18.16
CA VAL A 28 -1.11 -3.52 19.07
C VAL A 28 -0.61 -3.39 20.50
N ILE A 29 0.70 -3.21 20.69
CA ILE A 29 1.31 -3.04 22.00
C ILE A 29 0.92 -1.68 22.62
N LEU A 30 1.00 -0.60 21.85
CA LEU A 30 0.76 0.76 22.33
C LEU A 30 -0.72 1.03 22.60
N PHE A 31 -1.64 0.43 21.83
CA PHE A 31 -3.08 0.60 22.03
C PHE A 31 -3.71 -0.41 22.99
N ARG A 32 -2.89 -1.23 23.66
CA ARG A 32 -3.39 -2.30 24.54
C ARG A 32 -4.39 -1.83 25.58
N ASP A 33 -4.13 -0.69 26.20
CA ASP A 33 -4.94 -0.14 27.28
C ASP A 33 -5.64 1.18 26.91
N VAL A 34 -5.83 1.43 25.60
CA VAL A 34 -6.34 2.72 25.09
C VAL A 34 -7.73 3.08 25.61
N GLU A 35 -8.58 2.09 25.89
CA GLU A 35 -9.94 2.31 26.41
C GLU A 35 -9.94 2.91 27.81
N SER A 36 -8.93 2.59 28.63
CA SER A 36 -8.80 3.07 30.01
C SER A 36 -8.18 4.47 30.10
N LEU A 37 -7.66 5.02 29.00
CA LEU A 37 -6.97 6.31 28.98
C LEU A 37 -7.95 7.48 28.84
N GLU A 38 -7.64 8.56 29.55
CA GLU A 38 -8.32 9.85 29.35
C GLU A 38 -8.00 10.45 27.98
N GLN A 39 -8.85 11.37 27.51
CA GLN A 39 -8.72 11.97 26.16
C GLN A 39 -7.36 12.66 25.95
N ALA A 40 -6.83 13.32 26.97
CA ALA A 40 -5.52 13.97 26.91
C ALA A 40 -4.37 12.95 26.74
N ASP A 41 -4.45 11.81 27.41
CA ASP A 41 -3.46 10.74 27.31
C ASP A 41 -3.52 10.02 25.95
N LYS A 42 -4.71 9.87 25.39
CA LYS A 42 -4.88 9.36 24.02
C LYS A 42 -4.17 10.25 23.01
N ILE A 43 -4.30 11.58 23.11
CA ILE A 43 -3.60 12.52 22.23
C ILE A 43 -2.08 12.38 22.37
N ASN A 44 -1.57 12.25 23.59
CA ASN A 44 -0.16 12.04 23.86
C ASN A 44 0.35 10.70 23.30
N LEU A 45 -0.47 9.66 23.39
CA LEU A 45 -0.17 8.34 22.81
C LEU A 45 -0.01 8.42 21.29
N TYR A 46 -0.93 9.07 20.60
CA TYR A 46 -0.80 9.31 19.15
C TYR A 46 0.46 10.12 18.82
N GLY A 47 0.76 11.17 19.59
CA GLY A 47 2.00 11.94 19.46
C GLY A 47 3.25 11.05 19.58
N THR A 48 3.27 10.14 20.53
CA THR A 48 4.36 9.16 20.74
C THR A 48 4.51 8.21 19.55
N ILE A 49 3.40 7.73 18.98
CA ILE A 49 3.41 6.89 17.78
C ILE A 49 4.04 7.62 16.59
N TYR A 50 3.70 8.89 16.38
CA TYR A 50 4.31 9.70 15.31
C TYR A 50 5.81 9.91 15.51
N ILE A 51 6.26 10.10 16.76
CA ILE A 51 7.71 10.19 17.07
C ILE A 51 8.41 8.87 16.74
N TYR A 52 7.85 7.73 17.12
CA TYR A 52 8.41 6.43 16.76
C TYR A 52 8.41 6.17 15.25
N ALA A 53 7.42 6.68 14.53
CA ALA A 53 7.38 6.57 13.07
C ALA A 53 8.56 7.28 12.39
N LEU A 54 9.21 8.28 13.04
CA LEU A 54 10.42 8.92 12.52
C LEU A 54 11.62 7.97 12.46
N VAL A 55 11.60 6.84 13.18
CA VAL A 55 12.63 5.80 13.08
C VAL A 55 12.64 5.17 11.68
N ILE A 56 11.50 5.09 11.00
CA ILE A 56 11.39 4.46 9.67
C ILE A 56 12.28 5.16 8.63
N PRO A 57 12.22 6.50 8.43
CA PRO A 57 13.14 7.21 7.54
C PRO A 57 14.60 7.03 7.94
N LEU A 58 14.93 7.03 9.24
CA LEU A 58 16.29 6.82 9.71
C LEU A 58 16.83 5.45 9.31
N VAL A 59 16.06 4.39 9.52
CA VAL A 59 16.41 3.02 9.09
C VAL A 59 16.60 2.96 7.57
N SER A 60 15.72 3.65 6.80
CA SER A 60 15.84 3.72 5.35
C SER A 60 17.14 4.39 4.90
N ILE A 61 17.52 5.50 5.52
CA ILE A 61 18.80 6.20 5.25
C ILE A 61 20.00 5.30 5.58
N LEU A 62 19.99 4.63 6.74
CA LEU A 62 21.02 3.67 7.11
C LEU A 62 21.12 2.52 6.09
N GLY A 63 19.98 2.03 5.60
CA GLY A 63 19.93 1.02 4.54
C GLY A 63 20.63 1.47 3.26
N VAL A 64 20.40 2.72 2.82
CA VAL A 64 21.05 3.29 1.64
C VAL A 64 22.56 3.44 1.84
N ILE A 65 22.98 3.92 3.01
CA ILE A 65 24.41 4.06 3.35
C ILE A 65 25.09 2.69 3.34
N LEU A 66 24.48 1.69 3.98
CA LEU A 66 24.98 0.32 4.01
C LEU A 66 25.07 -0.30 2.61
N ALA A 67 24.04 -0.11 1.79
CA ALA A 67 24.03 -0.58 0.41
C ALA A 67 25.18 0.03 -0.42
N ASN A 68 25.42 1.32 -0.28
CA ASN A 68 26.53 2.00 -0.93
C ASN A 68 27.90 1.49 -0.45
N TYR A 69 28.05 1.29 0.85
CA TYR A 69 29.28 0.74 1.44
C TYR A 69 29.56 -0.69 0.89
N LEU A 70 28.58 -1.57 0.93
CA LEU A 70 28.70 -2.94 0.42
C LEU A 70 29.00 -2.95 -1.09
N ARG A 71 28.41 -2.05 -1.86
CA ARG A 71 28.70 -1.89 -3.28
C ARG A 71 30.15 -1.48 -3.52
N HIS A 72 30.65 -0.48 -2.81
CA HIS A 72 32.06 -0.08 -2.93
C HIS A 72 33.02 -1.21 -2.58
N LYS A 73 32.75 -1.96 -1.51
CA LYS A 73 33.54 -3.11 -1.13
C LYS A 73 33.53 -4.19 -2.21
N LYS A 74 32.35 -4.48 -2.81
CA LYS A 74 32.23 -5.43 -3.91
C LYS A 74 33.02 -5.01 -5.15
N ILE A 75 32.96 -3.72 -5.53
CA ILE A 75 33.73 -3.17 -6.65
C ILE A 75 35.24 -3.31 -6.41
N GLN A 76 35.72 -3.01 -5.21
CA GLN A 76 37.14 -3.16 -4.85
C GLN A 76 37.56 -4.64 -4.95
N THR A 77 36.76 -5.57 -4.44
CA THR A 77 37.06 -7.00 -4.49
C THR A 77 37.06 -7.54 -5.94
N LEU A 78 36.22 -7.04 -6.81
CA LEU A 78 36.20 -7.45 -8.22
C LEU A 78 37.39 -6.86 -8.98
N LYS A 79 37.77 -5.60 -8.72
CA LYS A 79 38.98 -4.98 -9.29
C LYS A 79 40.26 -5.72 -8.86
N SER A 80 40.35 -6.16 -7.60
CA SER A 80 41.52 -6.93 -7.11
C SER A 80 41.63 -8.32 -7.75
N LYS A 81 40.49 -8.86 -8.26
CA LYS A 81 40.45 -10.14 -8.99
C LYS A 81 40.61 -9.98 -10.51
N GLY A 82 40.90 -8.77 -11.01
CA GLY A 82 41.05 -8.50 -12.44
C GLY A 82 39.75 -8.61 -13.25
N LEU A 83 38.60 -8.61 -12.58
CA LEU A 83 37.28 -8.66 -13.22
C LEU A 83 36.75 -7.24 -13.41
N GLU A 84 36.39 -6.87 -14.65
CA GLU A 84 35.68 -5.63 -14.92
C GLU A 84 34.26 -5.72 -14.36
N PHE A 85 33.96 -4.82 -13.44
CA PHE A 85 32.58 -4.62 -12.97
C PHE A 85 31.84 -3.78 -14.00
N LYS A 86 31.04 -4.42 -14.84
CA LYS A 86 30.11 -3.73 -15.72
C LYS A 86 28.98 -3.20 -14.85
N ASP A 87 29.05 -1.92 -14.53
CA ASP A 87 27.99 -1.25 -13.78
C ASP A 87 26.72 -1.26 -14.65
N GLU A 88 25.77 -2.15 -14.33
CA GLU A 88 24.46 -2.23 -15.02
C GLU A 88 23.62 -0.97 -14.83
N ARG A 89 23.94 -0.14 -13.85
CA ARG A 89 23.49 1.25 -13.83
C ARG A 89 24.37 2.01 -14.82
N GLY A 90 24.07 1.82 -16.09
CA GLY A 90 24.87 2.37 -17.19
C GLY A 90 25.31 3.78 -16.89
N ASN A 91 26.49 4.13 -17.42
CA ASN A 91 27.04 5.48 -17.47
C ASN A 91 26.14 6.45 -18.30
N GLU A 92 24.89 6.07 -18.53
CA GLU A 92 23.86 6.95 -19.03
C GLU A 92 23.60 7.99 -17.96
N LYS A 93 24.27 9.13 -18.09
CA LYS A 93 23.86 10.36 -17.42
C LYS A 93 22.39 10.54 -17.73
N THR A 94 21.53 10.09 -16.82
CA THR A 94 20.09 10.25 -16.95
C THR A 94 19.84 11.74 -17.06
N LYS A 95 19.47 12.20 -18.25
CA LYS A 95 19.12 13.61 -18.47
C LYS A 95 17.97 13.93 -17.53
N ILE A 96 18.12 14.99 -16.75
CA ILE A 96 17.08 15.48 -15.86
C ILE A 96 15.86 15.82 -16.73
N ASN A 97 14.73 15.17 -16.43
CA ASN A 97 13.48 15.49 -17.12
C ASN A 97 12.81 16.68 -16.42
N TRP A 98 13.07 17.87 -16.96
CA TRP A 98 12.53 19.13 -16.44
C TRP A 98 11.01 19.18 -16.45
N TRP A 99 10.34 18.43 -17.34
CA TRP A 99 8.87 18.35 -17.35
C TRP A 99 8.35 17.66 -16.10
N ILE A 100 8.99 16.56 -15.66
CA ILE A 100 8.60 15.86 -14.45
C ILE A 100 8.87 16.72 -13.22
N LEU A 101 10.06 17.30 -13.11
CA LEU A 101 10.40 18.15 -11.95
C LEU A 101 9.54 19.42 -11.89
N GLY A 102 9.40 20.14 -13.00
CA GLY A 102 8.58 21.35 -13.07
C GLY A 102 7.10 21.05 -12.84
N GLY A 103 6.57 19.99 -13.45
CA GLY A 103 5.18 19.58 -13.26
C GLY A 103 4.89 19.10 -11.83
N SER A 104 5.82 18.39 -11.20
CA SER A 104 5.69 18.02 -9.79
C SER A 104 5.69 19.24 -8.87
N LEU A 105 6.53 20.23 -9.15
CA LEU A 105 6.54 21.49 -8.40
C LEU A 105 5.22 22.24 -8.55
N VAL A 106 4.71 22.37 -9.78
CA VAL A 106 3.39 22.97 -10.05
C VAL A 106 2.29 22.24 -9.31
N PHE A 107 2.31 20.90 -9.33
CA PHE A 107 1.34 20.08 -8.59
C PHE A 107 1.37 20.37 -7.08
N VAL A 108 2.56 20.42 -6.48
CA VAL A 108 2.72 20.69 -5.04
C VAL A 108 2.21 22.09 -4.70
N ILE A 109 2.62 23.13 -5.46
CA ILE A 109 2.18 24.52 -5.23
C ILE A 109 0.67 24.61 -5.39
N PHE A 110 0.09 24.01 -6.43
CA PHE A 110 -1.36 24.01 -6.67
C PHE A 110 -2.11 23.37 -5.49
N THR A 111 -1.70 22.16 -5.08
CA THR A 111 -2.37 21.42 -4.01
C THR A 111 -2.29 22.15 -2.67
N LEU A 112 -1.10 22.66 -2.31
CA LEU A 112 -0.91 23.41 -1.07
C LEU A 112 -1.67 24.73 -1.08
N SER A 113 -1.70 25.44 -2.21
CA SER A 113 -2.44 26.69 -2.32
C SER A 113 -3.94 26.50 -2.12
N ILE A 114 -4.54 25.54 -2.83
CA ILE A 114 -5.98 25.25 -2.69
C ILE A 114 -6.30 24.72 -1.28
N GLY A 115 -5.44 23.84 -0.72
CA GLY A 115 -5.63 23.30 0.62
C GLY A 115 -5.48 24.34 1.75
N SER A 116 -4.65 25.38 1.54
CA SER A 116 -4.45 26.47 2.52
C SER A 116 -5.56 27.52 2.48
N PHE A 117 -6.14 27.77 1.32
CA PHE A 117 -7.27 28.68 1.17
C PHE A 117 -8.57 27.91 1.38
N LYS A 118 -9.49 28.44 2.22
CA LYS A 118 -10.83 27.87 2.42
C LYS A 118 -11.71 28.11 1.17
N VAL A 119 -11.34 27.47 0.07
CA VAL A 119 -12.06 27.60 -1.21
C VAL A 119 -13.24 26.61 -1.19
N PRO A 120 -14.45 27.03 -1.59
CA PRO A 120 -15.56 26.09 -1.77
C PRO A 120 -15.19 25.06 -2.84
N PHE A 121 -15.56 23.81 -2.61
CA PHE A 121 -15.22 22.67 -3.49
C PHE A 121 -13.70 22.44 -3.67
N ALA A 122 -12.89 22.72 -2.62
CA ALA A 122 -11.43 22.58 -2.69
C ALA A 122 -11.00 21.16 -3.07
N GLN A 123 -11.71 20.13 -2.61
CA GLN A 123 -11.39 18.72 -2.91
C GLN A 123 -11.59 18.39 -4.39
N GLU A 124 -12.70 18.83 -4.97
CA GLU A 124 -13.02 18.63 -6.38
C GLU A 124 -12.05 19.39 -7.28
N ILE A 125 -11.70 20.63 -6.92
CA ILE A 125 -10.73 21.46 -7.66
C ILE A 125 -9.34 20.79 -7.62
N VAL A 126 -8.89 20.31 -6.45
CA VAL A 126 -7.62 19.59 -6.31
C VAL A 126 -7.65 18.30 -7.12
N PHE A 127 -8.75 17.54 -7.08
CA PHE A 127 -8.89 16.31 -7.84
C PHE A 127 -8.79 16.56 -9.35
N ILE A 128 -9.61 17.45 -9.88
CA ILE A 128 -9.63 17.76 -11.32
C ILE A 128 -8.29 18.32 -11.78
N GLY A 129 -7.74 19.29 -11.06
CA GLY A 129 -6.45 19.89 -11.39
C GLY A 129 -5.30 18.87 -11.33
N SER A 130 -5.29 17.99 -10.34
CA SER A 130 -4.31 16.92 -10.23
C SER A 130 -4.38 15.95 -11.41
N VAL A 131 -5.59 15.54 -11.79
CA VAL A 131 -5.80 14.66 -12.95
C VAL A 131 -5.29 15.32 -14.23
N ILE A 132 -5.60 16.59 -14.44
CA ILE A 132 -5.13 17.34 -15.63
C ILE A 132 -3.59 17.39 -15.65
N ILE A 133 -2.95 17.76 -14.55
CA ILE A 133 -1.48 17.84 -14.48
C ILE A 133 -0.85 16.47 -14.74
N ILE A 134 -1.36 15.42 -14.11
CA ILE A 134 -0.83 14.05 -14.29
C ILE A 134 -0.99 13.58 -15.73
N LEU A 135 -2.16 13.76 -16.33
CA LEU A 135 -2.41 13.36 -17.72
C LEU A 135 -1.52 14.14 -18.69
N PHE A 136 -1.32 15.44 -18.46
CA PHE A 136 -0.41 16.25 -19.27
C PHE A 136 1.04 15.74 -19.17
N LEU A 137 1.54 15.45 -17.97
CA LEU A 137 2.89 14.92 -17.78
C LEU A 137 3.05 13.53 -18.40
N MET A 138 2.08 12.66 -18.22
CA MET A 138 2.05 11.35 -18.87
C MET A 138 2.08 11.46 -20.38
N PHE A 139 1.27 12.35 -20.96
CA PHE A 139 1.26 12.57 -22.40
C PHE A 139 2.64 13.03 -22.92
N LYS A 140 3.29 13.97 -22.23
CA LYS A 140 4.64 14.43 -22.57
C LYS A 140 5.68 13.30 -22.50
N LEU A 141 5.63 12.49 -21.43
CA LEU A 141 6.56 11.38 -21.24
C LEU A 141 6.38 10.29 -22.31
N ILE A 142 5.13 9.94 -22.61
CA ILE A 142 4.79 8.86 -23.55
C ILE A 142 5.07 9.29 -25.01
N LYS A 143 4.96 10.59 -25.31
CA LYS A 143 5.20 11.11 -26.68
C LYS A 143 6.63 10.83 -27.18
N GLU A 144 7.61 10.72 -26.29
CA GLU A 144 9.02 10.45 -26.62
C GLU A 144 9.28 8.97 -26.94
N LEU A 145 8.31 8.08 -26.70
CA LEU A 145 8.44 6.63 -26.90
C LEU A 145 8.02 6.19 -28.31
N PRO A 146 8.60 5.10 -28.85
CA PRO A 146 8.14 4.46 -30.07
C PRO A 146 6.65 4.11 -30.02
N GLN A 147 5.97 4.18 -31.18
CA GLN A 147 4.51 4.02 -31.25
C GLN A 147 4.00 2.69 -30.66
N GLU A 148 4.69 1.58 -30.94
CA GLU A 148 4.30 0.26 -30.42
C GLU A 148 4.37 0.22 -28.88
N LEU A 149 5.46 0.76 -28.33
CA LEU A 149 5.65 0.80 -26.88
C LEU A 149 4.61 1.73 -26.22
N ARG A 150 4.29 2.84 -26.89
CA ARG A 150 3.27 3.79 -26.43
C ARG A 150 1.89 3.15 -26.32
N LEU A 151 1.46 2.41 -27.34
CA LEU A 151 0.17 1.71 -27.33
C LEU A 151 0.10 0.67 -26.20
N THR A 152 1.16 -0.10 -26.02
CA THR A 152 1.25 -1.09 -24.95
C THR A 152 1.17 -0.45 -23.55
N ILE A 153 1.91 0.64 -23.34
CA ILE A 153 1.91 1.35 -22.05
C ILE A 153 0.55 1.99 -21.78
N VAL A 154 -0.04 2.67 -22.76
CA VAL A 154 -1.37 3.29 -22.60
C VAL A 154 -2.44 2.22 -22.34
N GLY A 155 -2.45 1.14 -23.12
CA GLY A 155 -3.40 0.04 -22.92
C GLY A 155 -3.28 -0.58 -21.52
N THR A 156 -2.06 -0.84 -21.06
CA THR A 156 -1.80 -1.35 -19.71
C THR A 156 -2.23 -0.36 -18.64
N ALA A 157 -1.93 0.94 -18.83
CA ALA A 157 -2.31 1.99 -17.88
C ALA A 157 -3.85 2.11 -17.76
N VAL A 158 -4.57 2.03 -18.88
CA VAL A 158 -6.05 2.07 -18.90
C VAL A 158 -6.63 0.86 -18.12
N ILE A 159 -6.10 -0.34 -18.37
CA ILE A 159 -6.55 -1.55 -17.66
C ILE A 159 -6.32 -1.40 -16.15
N ILE A 160 -5.12 -0.98 -15.74
CA ILE A 160 -4.79 -0.76 -14.34
C ILE A 160 -5.68 0.34 -13.73
N PHE A 161 -5.89 1.44 -14.47
CA PHE A 161 -6.73 2.55 -14.02
C PHE A 161 -8.17 2.08 -13.78
N VAL A 162 -8.80 1.39 -14.74
CA VAL A 162 -10.16 0.88 -14.60
C VAL A 162 -10.27 -0.06 -13.40
N PHE A 163 -9.31 -0.98 -13.25
CA PHE A 163 -9.30 -1.91 -12.12
C PHE A 163 -9.14 -1.18 -10.76
N ARG A 164 -8.31 -0.13 -10.71
CA ARG A 164 -8.06 0.64 -9.48
C ARG A 164 -9.13 1.68 -9.18
N ALA A 165 -9.86 2.13 -10.20
CA ALA A 165 -10.94 3.11 -10.07
C ALA A 165 -12.26 2.49 -9.58
N MET A 166 -12.32 1.17 -9.40
CA MET A 166 -13.50 0.53 -8.80
C MET A 166 -13.70 1.06 -7.39
N PRO A 167 -14.88 1.63 -7.08
CA PRO A 167 -15.14 2.20 -5.76
C PRO A 167 -15.15 1.09 -4.70
N GLY A 168 -14.37 1.27 -3.66
CA GLY A 168 -14.47 0.49 -2.43
C GLY A 168 -15.44 1.16 -1.45
N PRO A 169 -15.74 0.52 -0.30
CA PRO A 169 -16.63 1.07 0.72
C PRO A 169 -16.11 2.37 1.37
N GLY A 170 -14.84 2.69 1.16
CA GLY A 170 -14.23 3.92 1.63
C GLY A 170 -14.26 4.08 3.17
N PRO A 171 -14.08 5.32 3.66
CA PRO A 171 -14.08 5.60 5.10
C PRO A 171 -15.42 5.28 5.78
N GLY A 172 -16.52 5.19 5.02
CA GLY A 172 -17.85 4.88 5.57
C GLY A 172 -17.91 3.51 6.26
N LEU A 173 -17.16 2.52 5.75
CA LEU A 173 -17.06 1.22 6.41
C LEU A 173 -16.39 1.34 7.79
N THR A 174 -15.29 2.07 7.87
CA THR A 174 -14.57 2.25 9.14
C THR A 174 -15.42 3.00 10.17
N TRP A 175 -16.17 4.01 9.75
CA TRP A 175 -17.11 4.70 10.64
C TRP A 175 -18.22 3.77 11.13
N PHE A 176 -18.81 2.94 10.24
CA PHE A 176 -19.77 1.93 10.62
C PHE A 176 -19.18 0.92 11.64
N GLU A 177 -17.96 0.48 11.42
CA GLU A 177 -17.26 -0.44 12.31
C GLU A 177 -16.99 0.17 13.70
N ILE A 178 -16.70 1.48 13.76
CA ILE A 178 -16.49 2.20 15.03
C ILE A 178 -17.81 2.47 15.73
N ASP A 179 -18.77 3.09 15.03
CA ASP A 179 -19.97 3.66 15.64
C ASP A 179 -21.05 2.58 15.93
N GLU A 180 -21.21 1.61 15.02
CA GLU A 180 -22.27 0.59 15.12
C GLU A 180 -21.73 -0.75 15.67
N LEU A 181 -20.52 -1.17 15.30
CA LEU A 181 -19.95 -2.44 15.76
C LEU A 181 -19.07 -2.29 17.00
N GLY A 182 -18.74 -1.06 17.42
CA GLY A 182 -17.95 -0.76 18.60
C GLY A 182 -16.50 -1.25 18.53
N PHE A 183 -15.90 -1.23 17.33
CA PHE A 183 -14.49 -1.58 17.16
C PHE A 183 -13.60 -0.44 17.64
N ASN A 184 -12.61 -0.77 18.45
CA ASN A 184 -11.64 0.18 18.96
C ASN A 184 -10.30 0.14 18.18
N GLU A 185 -9.42 1.07 18.48
CA GLU A 185 -8.11 1.22 17.82
C GLU A 185 -7.22 -0.02 18.01
N GLN A 186 -7.32 -0.66 19.17
CA GLN A 186 -6.60 -1.91 19.44
C GLN A 186 -7.07 -3.03 18.52
N PHE A 187 -8.38 -3.18 18.34
CA PHE A 187 -8.92 -4.22 17.48
C PHE A 187 -8.54 -4.01 16.02
N PHE A 188 -8.61 -2.76 15.52
CA PHE A 188 -8.10 -2.44 14.18
C PHE A 188 -6.62 -2.74 14.00
N SER A 189 -5.82 -2.51 15.03
CA SER A 189 -4.39 -2.84 15.01
C SER A 189 -4.17 -4.36 14.94
N VAL A 190 -4.99 -5.15 15.64
CA VAL A 190 -4.96 -6.63 15.56
C VAL A 190 -5.37 -7.10 14.16
N LEU A 191 -6.44 -6.55 13.58
CA LEU A 191 -6.85 -6.86 12.21
C LEU A 191 -5.75 -6.55 11.19
N SER A 192 -5.12 -5.38 11.33
CA SER A 192 -4.00 -4.96 10.46
C SER A 192 -2.78 -5.87 10.59
N LEU A 193 -2.45 -6.30 11.81
CA LEU A 193 -1.37 -7.25 12.06
C LEU A 193 -1.68 -8.61 11.43
N LEU A 194 -2.88 -9.13 11.64
CA LEU A 194 -3.35 -10.39 11.07
C LEU A 194 -3.30 -10.34 9.54
N ALA A 195 -3.90 -9.31 8.93
CA ALA A 195 -3.88 -9.10 7.49
C ALA A 195 -2.45 -9.07 6.93
N SER A 196 -1.55 -8.33 7.57
CA SER A 196 -0.17 -8.21 7.11
C SER A 196 0.61 -9.54 7.16
N ILE A 197 0.43 -10.32 8.25
CA ILE A 197 1.06 -11.64 8.37
C ILE A 197 0.51 -12.60 7.31
N LEU A 198 -0.82 -12.64 7.15
CA LEU A 198 -1.46 -13.54 6.19
C LEU A 198 -1.17 -13.15 4.76
N THR A 199 -1.07 -11.84 4.45
CA THR A 199 -0.61 -11.37 3.14
C THR A 199 0.81 -11.88 2.82
N LEU A 200 1.74 -11.85 3.80
CA LEU A 200 3.08 -12.45 3.61
C LEU A 200 2.99 -13.95 3.31
N ALA A 201 2.18 -14.67 4.07
CA ALA A 201 1.95 -16.09 3.83
C ALA A 201 1.29 -16.33 2.47
N GLY A 202 0.28 -15.53 2.10
CA GLY A 202 -0.43 -15.58 0.84
C GLY A 202 0.49 -15.38 -0.37
N ILE A 203 1.43 -14.45 -0.31
CA ILE A 203 2.41 -14.24 -1.38
C ILE A 203 3.24 -15.52 -1.62
N VAL A 204 3.63 -16.22 -0.56
CA VAL A 204 4.41 -17.46 -0.67
C VAL A 204 3.54 -18.60 -1.20
N LEU A 205 2.36 -18.79 -0.63
CA LEU A 205 1.43 -19.87 -0.97
C LEU A 205 0.88 -19.75 -2.38
N LEU A 206 0.51 -18.53 -2.80
CA LEU A 206 -0.07 -18.27 -4.12
C LEU A 206 0.97 -18.09 -5.23
N ARG A 207 2.26 -18.00 -4.89
CA ARG A 207 3.33 -17.85 -5.88
C ARG A 207 3.26 -18.88 -7.03
N PRO A 208 3.11 -20.21 -6.79
CA PRO A 208 3.01 -21.17 -7.88
C PRO A 208 1.77 -20.98 -8.74
N PHE A 209 0.64 -20.59 -8.14
CA PHE A 209 -0.58 -20.26 -8.88
C PHE A 209 -0.36 -19.05 -9.80
N MET A 210 0.26 -18.00 -9.28
CA MET A 210 0.55 -16.77 -10.05
C MET A 210 1.59 -17.00 -11.16
N ALA A 211 2.57 -17.88 -10.93
CA ALA A 211 3.61 -18.19 -11.91
C ALA A 211 3.06 -19.01 -13.09
N ASN A 212 2.10 -19.89 -12.86
CA ASN A 212 1.61 -20.87 -13.83
C ASN A 212 0.35 -20.40 -14.60
N ASN A 213 -0.24 -19.25 -14.23
CA ASN A 213 -1.46 -18.76 -14.87
C ASN A 213 -1.24 -17.40 -15.55
N SER A 214 -2.08 -17.08 -16.54
CA SER A 214 -2.08 -15.78 -17.17
C SER A 214 -2.57 -14.69 -16.21
N ILE A 215 -2.09 -13.46 -16.37
CA ILE A 215 -2.47 -12.32 -15.54
C ILE A 215 -3.99 -12.11 -15.57
N ALA A 216 -4.63 -12.24 -16.74
CA ALA A 216 -6.07 -12.11 -16.87
C ALA A 216 -6.83 -13.13 -16.01
N LYS A 217 -6.41 -14.41 -16.04
CA LYS A 217 -7.03 -15.46 -15.21
C LYS A 217 -6.85 -15.21 -13.72
N ILE A 218 -5.66 -14.75 -13.31
CA ILE A 218 -5.37 -14.40 -11.92
C ILE A 218 -6.29 -13.28 -11.45
N ILE A 219 -6.42 -12.20 -12.23
CA ILE A 219 -7.29 -11.06 -11.90
C ILE A 219 -8.74 -11.52 -11.76
N VAL A 220 -9.26 -12.30 -12.71
CA VAL A 220 -10.65 -12.79 -12.67
C VAL A 220 -10.90 -13.64 -11.42
N VAL A 221 -10.02 -14.62 -11.15
CA VAL A 221 -10.16 -15.50 -9.99
C VAL A 221 -10.10 -14.72 -8.69
N LEU A 222 -9.13 -13.83 -8.53
CA LEU A 222 -8.99 -13.01 -7.31
C LEU A 222 -10.16 -12.02 -7.16
N SER A 223 -10.67 -11.44 -8.25
CA SER A 223 -11.83 -10.53 -8.18
C SER A 223 -13.10 -11.25 -7.75
N ILE A 224 -13.35 -12.44 -8.29
CA ILE A 224 -14.52 -13.25 -7.90
C ILE A 224 -14.37 -13.71 -6.45
N ALA A 225 -13.21 -14.23 -6.08
CA ALA A 225 -12.93 -14.65 -4.71
C ALA A 225 -13.12 -13.48 -3.73
N GLY A 226 -12.52 -12.31 -4.02
CA GLY A 226 -12.65 -11.11 -3.19
C GLY A 226 -14.11 -10.65 -3.05
N ALA A 227 -14.90 -10.68 -4.14
CA ALA A 227 -16.32 -10.33 -4.07
C ALA A 227 -17.12 -11.28 -3.15
N ILE A 228 -16.85 -12.59 -3.21
CA ILE A 228 -17.50 -13.58 -2.34
C ILE A 228 -17.06 -13.39 -0.88
N LEU A 229 -15.77 -13.20 -0.66
CA LEU A 229 -15.20 -13.01 0.67
C LEU A 229 -15.64 -11.70 1.34
N PHE A 230 -16.02 -10.68 0.56
CA PHE A 230 -16.55 -9.43 1.10
C PHE A 230 -18.02 -9.52 1.54
N LEU A 231 -18.76 -10.57 1.16
CA LEU A 231 -20.17 -10.73 1.52
C LEU A 231 -20.45 -10.70 3.04
N PRO A 232 -19.63 -11.29 3.91
CA PRO A 232 -19.83 -11.19 5.36
C PRO A 232 -19.80 -9.74 5.88
N SER A 233 -18.92 -8.89 5.34
CA SER A 233 -18.87 -7.45 5.69
C SER A 233 -20.16 -6.74 5.29
N VAL A 234 -20.68 -7.02 4.10
CA VAL A 234 -22.00 -6.52 3.67
C VAL A 234 -23.11 -7.07 4.57
N GLY A 235 -23.03 -8.35 4.93
CA GLY A 235 -23.98 -8.98 5.84
C GLY A 235 -24.02 -8.32 7.23
N MET A 236 -22.88 -7.89 7.76
CA MET A 236 -22.81 -7.18 9.05
C MET A 236 -23.60 -5.87 9.03
N TYR A 237 -23.62 -5.15 7.91
CA TYR A 237 -24.45 -3.96 7.73
C TYR A 237 -25.96 -4.27 7.87
N TYR A 238 -26.40 -5.45 7.43
CA TYR A 238 -27.78 -5.91 7.56
C TYR A 238 -28.06 -6.71 8.86
N GLY A 239 -27.15 -6.65 9.84
CA GLY A 239 -27.33 -7.29 11.14
C GLY A 239 -27.01 -8.79 11.17
N PHE A 240 -26.31 -9.32 10.18
CA PHE A 240 -25.89 -10.73 10.11
C PHE A 240 -25.14 -11.18 11.39
N HIS A 241 -24.30 -10.33 11.96
CA HIS A 241 -23.58 -10.58 13.20
C HIS A 241 -24.51 -10.80 14.41
N ASN A 242 -25.68 -10.15 14.46
CA ASN A 242 -26.65 -10.35 15.54
C ASN A 242 -27.33 -11.72 15.41
N TRP A 243 -27.66 -12.12 14.20
CA TRP A 243 -28.23 -13.43 13.93
C TRP A 243 -27.24 -14.56 14.26
N THR A 244 -25.98 -14.46 13.82
CA THR A 244 -24.95 -15.45 14.15
C THR A 244 -24.65 -15.51 15.62
N ALA A 245 -24.56 -14.37 16.31
CA ALA A 245 -24.37 -14.33 17.75
C ALA A 245 -25.51 -15.01 18.53
N SER A 246 -26.77 -14.79 18.10
CA SER A 246 -27.93 -15.44 18.72
C SER A 246 -27.93 -16.96 18.56
N LEU A 247 -27.49 -17.47 17.40
CA LEU A 247 -27.41 -18.91 17.13
C LEU A 247 -26.26 -19.59 17.85
N THR A 248 -25.15 -18.86 18.09
CA THR A 248 -23.93 -19.44 18.63
C THR A 248 -23.69 -19.09 20.12
N GLY A 249 -24.71 -18.52 20.78
CA GLY A 249 -24.57 -18.09 22.17
C GLY A 249 -23.53 -16.98 22.38
N GLY A 250 -23.33 -16.10 21.36
CA GLY A 250 -22.40 -14.96 21.41
C GLY A 250 -20.99 -15.26 20.92
N VAL A 251 -20.69 -16.49 20.49
CA VAL A 251 -19.33 -16.85 20.02
C VAL A 251 -19.01 -16.22 18.66
N VAL A 252 -19.96 -16.24 17.72
CA VAL A 252 -19.78 -15.66 16.39
C VAL A 252 -20.42 -14.27 16.37
N ASP A 253 -19.74 -13.33 17.00
CA ASP A 253 -20.09 -11.91 17.03
C ASP A 253 -19.47 -11.12 15.86
N ALA A 254 -19.65 -9.80 15.83
CA ALA A 254 -19.09 -8.93 14.82
C ALA A 254 -17.56 -8.98 14.78
N LYS A 255 -16.88 -9.06 15.93
CA LYS A 255 -15.42 -9.14 16.01
C LYS A 255 -14.90 -10.44 15.43
N PHE A 256 -15.56 -11.56 15.72
CA PHE A 256 -15.19 -12.85 15.16
C PHE A 256 -15.35 -12.88 13.63
N ILE A 257 -16.47 -12.35 13.12
CA ILE A 257 -16.70 -12.26 11.68
C ILE A 257 -15.64 -11.39 11.02
N ALA A 258 -15.30 -10.23 11.59
CA ALA A 258 -14.26 -9.34 11.07
C ALA A 258 -12.88 -10.02 11.04
N LEU A 259 -12.50 -10.78 12.08
CA LEU A 259 -11.25 -11.54 12.12
C LEU A 259 -11.18 -12.59 10.99
N ILE A 260 -12.25 -13.37 10.82
CA ILE A 260 -12.31 -14.40 9.77
C ILE A 260 -12.29 -13.75 8.38
N ASN A 261 -13.05 -12.68 8.20
CA ASN A 261 -13.08 -11.95 6.93
C ASN A 261 -11.70 -11.40 6.56
N THR A 262 -11.04 -10.73 7.51
CA THR A 262 -9.66 -10.25 7.34
C THR A 262 -8.70 -11.39 7.01
N ALA A 263 -8.84 -12.54 7.66
CA ALA A 263 -8.00 -13.70 7.39
C ALA A 263 -8.19 -14.28 5.98
N LEU A 264 -9.40 -14.24 5.47
CA LEU A 264 -9.73 -14.79 4.14
C LEU A 264 -9.42 -13.82 3.00
N GLU A 265 -9.53 -12.51 3.23
CA GLU A 265 -9.24 -11.46 2.23
C GLU A 265 -7.73 -11.16 2.07
N SER A 266 -6.91 -11.55 3.05
CA SER A 266 -5.46 -11.31 3.04
C SER A 266 -4.71 -12.27 2.14
#